data_04256d7b63ee89f6cea03f55d78d0285
#
_entry.id   04256d7b63ee89f6cea03f55d78d0285
#
_cell.length_a   1.000
_cell.length_b   1.000
_cell.length_c   1.000
_cell.angle_alpha   90.00
_cell.angle_beta   90.00
_cell.angle_gamma   90.00
#
_symmetry.space_group_name_H-M   'P 1'
#
loop_
_entity.id
_entity.type
_entity.pdbx_description
1 polymer ?
#
loop_
_entity_poly.entity_id
_entity_poly.type
_entity_poly.pdbx_seq_one_letter_code
_entity_poly.pdbx_strand_id
1 'polypeptide(L)'
;VVNGQELRSSARLHVVPLLKVLRVGELPMTDKESPDWQRLPAQAIAPALTWQGTVTNAADCSGEFRVGHDRTNVFVEVRVRDDRVVSNIEPNDIRGHWRSDSVELCFDPQIGAEHTLGCYKVGIFPFDTAGRVRAARDADANPGDVGETAPGTQLVSWKTADGYAIRARIPFTEIGLRPTKDERQFGFNVLLYDGDKADAAKGENINRSRLAWSPRSGVQGRPEDWGRATLE
;
A
#
# COMPACT_ATOMS: atom_id res chain seq x y z
N VAL A 1 14.78 32.48 29.05
CA VAL A 1 14.36 33.90 28.94
C VAL A 1 15.55 34.67 28.43
N VAL A 2 15.42 35.33 27.29
CA VAL A 2 16.46 36.22 26.75
C VAL A 2 15.87 37.64 26.72
N ASN A 3 16.56 38.59 27.31
CA ASN A 3 16.12 40.00 27.43
C ASN A 3 14.69 40.19 28.01
N GLY A 4 14.30 39.38 28.97
CA GLY A 4 12.97 39.45 29.57
C GLY A 4 11.81 38.86 28.76
N GLN A 5 12.08 38.33 27.58
CA GLN A 5 11.08 37.66 26.75
C GLN A 5 11.10 36.16 26.97
N GLU A 6 9.91 35.56 27.12
CA GLU A 6 9.74 34.11 27.22
C GLU A 6 9.86 33.49 25.78
N LEU A 7 10.88 32.68 25.58
CA LEU A 7 11.02 31.91 24.33
C LEU A 7 10.25 30.59 24.48
N ARG A 8 9.22 30.43 23.68
CA ARG A 8 8.47 29.17 23.61
C ARG A 8 8.91 28.43 22.35
N SER A 9 9.35 27.19 22.50
CA SER A 9 9.55 26.26 21.42
C SER A 9 8.48 25.18 21.47
N SER A 10 7.93 24.79 20.31
CA SER A 10 7.04 23.63 20.19
C SER A 10 7.70 22.60 19.29
N ALA A 11 7.70 21.33 19.71
CA ALA A 11 8.08 20.21 18.87
C ALA A 11 6.82 19.44 18.47
N ARG A 12 6.69 19.08 17.18
CA ARG A 12 5.68 18.13 16.74
C ARG A 12 6.21 16.72 16.95
N LEU A 13 5.51 15.94 17.74
CA LEU A 13 5.78 14.50 17.85
C LEU A 13 5.01 13.79 16.73
N HIS A 14 5.72 13.13 15.84
CA HIS A 14 5.15 12.25 14.83
C HIS A 14 5.09 10.82 15.39
N VAL A 15 3.87 10.32 15.61
CA VAL A 15 3.66 8.93 16.01
C VAL A 15 3.18 8.17 14.77
N VAL A 16 3.96 7.18 14.36
CA VAL A 16 3.65 6.28 13.24
C VAL A 16 3.67 4.83 13.70
N PRO A 17 2.90 3.93 13.06
CA PRO A 17 2.91 2.52 13.40
C PRO A 17 4.25 1.86 13.08
N LEU A 18 4.57 0.79 13.82
CA LEU A 18 5.78 0.00 13.65
C LEU A 18 5.42 -1.41 13.16
N LEU A 19 6.19 -1.92 12.21
CA LEU A 19 6.04 -3.25 11.62
C LEU A 19 7.36 -4.02 11.69
N LYS A 20 7.29 -5.25 12.19
CA LYS A 20 8.37 -6.23 12.06
C LYS A 20 8.10 -7.09 10.84
N VAL A 21 9.02 -7.07 9.89
CA VAL A 21 8.93 -7.85 8.66
C VAL A 21 9.78 -9.10 8.84
N LEU A 22 9.09 -10.22 9.05
CA LEU A 22 9.74 -11.49 9.35
C LEU A 22 10.44 -12.06 8.12
N ARG A 23 11.61 -12.65 8.35
CA ARG A 23 12.28 -13.41 7.31
C ARG A 23 11.56 -14.74 7.07
N VAL A 24 11.27 -14.98 5.81
CA VAL A 24 10.62 -16.21 5.31
C VAL A 24 11.43 -16.82 4.18
N GLY A 25 11.07 -18.01 3.76
CA GLY A 25 11.50 -18.52 2.47
C GLY A 25 10.71 -17.87 1.31
N GLU A 26 10.76 -18.47 0.15
CA GLU A 26 9.89 -18.10 -0.95
C GLU A 26 8.42 -18.40 -0.59
N LEU A 27 7.56 -17.37 -0.67
CA LEU A 27 6.14 -17.53 -0.42
C LEU A 27 5.39 -17.87 -1.71
N PRO A 28 4.49 -18.85 -1.69
CA PRO A 28 3.70 -19.22 -2.87
C PRO A 28 2.73 -18.10 -3.23
N MET A 29 2.86 -17.56 -4.44
CA MET A 29 2.05 -16.43 -4.90
C MET A 29 0.62 -16.86 -5.23
N THR A 30 0.42 -18.03 -5.84
CA THR A 30 -0.87 -18.48 -6.38
C THR A 30 -1.67 -19.39 -5.45
N ASP A 31 -1.06 -19.99 -4.45
CA ASP A 31 -1.76 -20.81 -3.46
C ASP A 31 -2.50 -19.91 -2.45
N LYS A 32 -3.80 -19.69 -2.69
CA LYS A 32 -4.64 -18.77 -1.93
C LYS A 32 -4.74 -19.12 -0.44
N GLU A 33 -4.68 -20.42 -0.11
CA GLU A 33 -4.86 -20.94 1.25
C GLU A 33 -3.53 -21.31 1.92
N SER A 34 -2.41 -20.93 1.33
CA SER A 34 -1.09 -21.28 1.84
C SER A 34 -0.92 -20.91 3.33
N PRO A 35 -0.58 -21.89 4.17
CA PRO A 35 -0.34 -21.65 5.60
C PRO A 35 0.88 -20.75 5.85
N ASP A 36 1.79 -20.64 4.89
CA ASP A 36 2.99 -19.81 5.05
C ASP A 36 2.65 -18.33 5.12
N TRP A 37 1.65 -17.88 4.33
CA TRP A 37 1.12 -16.54 4.45
C TRP A 37 0.39 -16.31 5.78
N GLN A 38 -0.36 -17.30 6.26
CA GLN A 38 -1.13 -17.20 7.50
C GLN A 38 -0.24 -17.12 8.75
N ARG A 39 0.99 -17.60 8.70
CA ARG A 39 1.98 -17.48 9.79
C ARG A 39 2.50 -16.06 9.99
N LEU A 40 2.40 -15.20 8.96
CA LEU A 40 2.81 -13.80 9.07
C LEU A 40 1.79 -13.02 9.90
N PRO A 41 2.24 -12.13 10.81
CA PRO A 41 1.35 -11.27 11.59
C PRO A 41 0.51 -10.37 10.69
N ALA A 42 -0.81 -10.40 10.87
CA ALA A 42 -1.72 -9.51 10.17
C ALA A 42 -1.72 -8.12 10.82
N GLN A 43 -1.75 -7.09 9.98
CA GLN A 43 -1.97 -5.70 10.37
C GLN A 43 -3.32 -5.25 9.83
N ALA A 44 -4.18 -4.74 10.70
CA ALA A 44 -5.52 -4.31 10.30
C ALA A 44 -5.53 -2.88 9.73
N ILE A 45 -6.38 -2.65 8.73
CA ILE A 45 -6.79 -1.34 8.24
C ILE A 45 -8.29 -1.22 8.45
N ALA A 46 -8.66 -0.74 9.63
CA ALA A 46 -10.05 -0.60 10.05
C ALA A 46 -10.67 0.72 9.55
N PRO A 47 -12.01 0.87 9.50
CA PRO A 47 -12.70 2.11 9.13
C PRO A 47 -12.23 3.35 9.89
N ALA A 48 -11.81 3.20 11.14
CA ALA A 48 -11.25 4.28 11.95
C ALA A 48 -9.94 4.87 11.37
N LEU A 49 -9.30 4.18 10.42
CA LEU A 49 -8.10 4.63 9.72
C LEU A 49 -8.42 5.31 8.38
N THR A 50 -9.67 5.74 8.18
CA THR A 50 -10.07 6.55 7.02
C THR A 50 -9.47 7.96 7.16
N TRP A 51 -8.73 8.39 6.14
CA TRP A 51 -8.12 9.72 6.12
C TRP A 51 -8.76 10.66 5.11
N GLN A 52 -9.55 10.13 4.18
CA GLN A 52 -10.35 10.90 3.22
C GLN A 52 -11.66 10.18 2.92
N GLY A 53 -12.76 10.94 2.78
CA GLY A 53 -14.09 10.38 2.53
C GLY A 53 -14.74 9.80 3.77
N THR A 54 -15.64 8.85 3.58
CA THR A 54 -16.40 8.21 4.67
C THR A 54 -16.58 6.73 4.37
N VAL A 55 -16.19 5.89 5.31
CA VAL A 55 -16.46 4.46 5.34
C VAL A 55 -17.54 4.22 6.39
N THR A 56 -18.62 3.55 6.04
CA THR A 56 -19.79 3.38 6.91
C THR A 56 -19.56 2.30 7.97
N ASN A 57 -18.88 1.23 7.60
CA ASN A 57 -18.56 0.09 8.48
C ASN A 57 -17.46 -0.78 7.87
N ALA A 58 -17.10 -1.87 8.54
CA ALA A 58 -16.01 -2.75 8.09
C ALA A 58 -16.36 -3.60 6.85
N ALA A 59 -17.63 -3.75 6.50
CA ALA A 59 -18.03 -4.45 5.29
C ALA A 59 -17.98 -3.52 4.07
N ASP A 60 -18.27 -2.23 4.25
CA ASP A 60 -18.16 -1.17 3.23
C ASP A 60 -16.70 -1.08 2.71
N CYS A 61 -15.74 -0.76 3.59
CA CYS A 61 -14.33 -0.89 3.26
C CYS A 61 -13.50 -1.12 4.52
N SER A 62 -12.68 -2.16 4.51
CA SER A 62 -11.63 -2.43 5.50
C SER A 62 -10.64 -3.42 4.94
N GLY A 63 -9.56 -3.67 5.65
CA GLY A 63 -8.62 -4.70 5.20
C GLY A 63 -7.64 -5.13 6.26
N GLU A 64 -6.83 -6.08 5.87
CA GLU A 64 -5.64 -6.50 6.59
C GLU A 64 -4.50 -6.75 5.60
N PHE A 65 -3.28 -6.63 6.07
CA PHE A 65 -2.13 -7.00 5.28
C PHE A 65 -1.12 -7.80 6.09
N ARG A 66 -0.30 -8.55 5.39
CA ARG A 66 0.84 -9.31 5.91
C ARG A 66 2.07 -9.00 5.09
N VAL A 67 3.22 -8.90 5.75
CA VAL A 67 4.48 -8.62 5.07
C VAL A 67 5.55 -9.60 5.57
N GLY A 68 6.27 -10.17 4.63
CA GLY A 68 7.45 -10.98 4.87
C GLY A 68 8.56 -10.62 3.91
N HIS A 69 9.75 -11.12 4.14
CA HIS A 69 10.86 -10.95 3.20
C HIS A 69 11.72 -12.22 3.10
N ASP A 70 12.34 -12.41 1.96
CA ASP A 70 13.48 -13.33 1.80
C ASP A 70 14.81 -12.53 1.79
N ARG A 71 15.81 -13.00 1.07
CA ARG A 71 17.08 -12.25 0.95
C ARG A 71 17.06 -11.14 -0.09
N THR A 72 16.08 -11.16 -0.99
CA THR A 72 16.06 -10.36 -2.21
C THR A 72 14.73 -9.68 -2.48
N ASN A 73 13.65 -10.12 -1.84
CA ASN A 73 12.32 -9.62 -2.11
C ASN A 73 11.54 -9.29 -0.83
N VAL A 74 10.64 -8.34 -0.93
CA VAL A 74 9.52 -8.15 -0.01
C VAL A 74 8.29 -8.85 -0.60
N PHE A 75 7.57 -9.55 0.24
CA PHE A 75 6.27 -10.17 -0.05
C PHE A 75 5.18 -9.43 0.72
N VAL A 76 4.13 -9.02 0.04
CA VAL A 76 2.98 -8.36 0.67
C VAL A 76 1.71 -9.08 0.24
N GLU A 77 0.87 -9.46 1.21
CA GLU A 77 -0.53 -9.85 0.96
C GLU A 77 -1.42 -8.76 1.53
N VAL A 78 -2.41 -8.31 0.77
CA VAL A 78 -3.47 -7.42 1.22
C VAL A 78 -4.80 -8.09 0.96
N ARG A 79 -5.64 -8.21 1.99
CA ARG A 79 -7.02 -8.69 1.90
C ARG A 79 -7.94 -7.52 2.19
N VAL A 80 -8.80 -7.20 1.27
CA VAL A 80 -9.76 -6.11 1.38
C VAL A 80 -11.17 -6.68 1.51
N ARG A 81 -11.90 -6.21 2.50
CA ARG A 81 -13.35 -6.34 2.57
C ARG A 81 -13.96 -5.14 1.90
N ASP A 82 -14.92 -5.41 1.04
CA ASP A 82 -15.54 -4.42 0.19
C ASP A 82 -16.89 -5.00 -0.26
N ASP A 83 -17.97 -4.33 0.07
CA ASP A 83 -19.32 -4.80 -0.23
C ASP A 83 -19.68 -4.64 -1.71
N ARG A 84 -18.84 -3.89 -2.47
CA ARG A 84 -19.07 -3.65 -3.90
C ARG A 84 -17.77 -3.45 -4.70
N VAL A 85 -17.08 -4.50 -4.98
CA VAL A 85 -15.86 -4.44 -5.81
C VAL A 85 -16.19 -4.02 -7.25
N VAL A 86 -15.71 -2.86 -7.68
CA VAL A 86 -15.90 -2.30 -9.00
C VAL A 86 -14.66 -2.49 -9.88
N SER A 87 -14.85 -2.94 -11.11
CA SER A 87 -13.80 -3.22 -12.09
C SER A 87 -14.04 -2.42 -13.37
N ASN A 88 -13.88 -1.09 -13.29
CA ASN A 88 -14.17 -0.18 -14.40
C ASN A 88 -12.94 0.33 -15.15
N ILE A 89 -11.73 -0.13 -14.79
CA ILE A 89 -10.48 0.30 -15.42
C ILE A 89 -10.13 -0.64 -16.58
N GLU A 90 -9.87 -0.07 -17.76
CA GLU A 90 -9.48 -0.86 -18.93
C GLU A 90 -8.02 -1.33 -18.87
N PRO A 91 -7.65 -2.42 -19.53
CA PRO A 91 -6.30 -3.00 -19.46
C PRO A 91 -5.16 -2.06 -19.85
N ASN A 92 -5.43 -1.03 -20.62
CA ASN A 92 -4.47 -0.02 -21.11
C ASN A 92 -4.62 1.33 -20.42
N ASP A 93 -5.58 1.49 -19.48
CA ASP A 93 -5.83 2.73 -18.72
C ASP A 93 -5.55 2.52 -17.22
N ILE A 94 -4.35 2.07 -16.89
CA ILE A 94 -3.98 1.61 -15.55
C ILE A 94 -3.37 2.69 -14.66
N ARG A 95 -3.21 3.90 -15.14
CA ARG A 95 -2.69 5.01 -14.33
C ARG A 95 -3.78 5.64 -13.50
N GLY A 96 -3.40 6.24 -12.37
CA GLY A 96 -4.36 6.86 -11.47
C GLY A 96 -5.22 5.83 -10.72
N HIS A 97 -4.55 4.92 -10.01
CA HIS A 97 -5.18 3.85 -9.23
C HIS A 97 -6.25 4.36 -8.26
N TRP A 98 -6.11 5.59 -7.77
CA TRP A 98 -7.08 6.23 -6.87
C TRP A 98 -8.48 6.44 -7.48
N ARG A 99 -8.68 6.16 -8.77
CA ARG A 99 -9.98 6.35 -9.45
C ARG A 99 -10.99 5.26 -9.15
N SER A 100 -10.54 4.09 -8.69
CA SER A 100 -11.39 2.91 -8.48
C SER A 100 -10.86 2.08 -7.32
N ASP A 101 -11.52 0.95 -7.03
CA ASP A 101 -11.05 0.02 -6.02
C ASP A 101 -9.63 -0.43 -6.31
N SER A 102 -8.77 -0.15 -5.37
CA SER A 102 -7.35 -0.41 -5.54
C SER A 102 -6.59 -0.42 -4.21
N VAL A 103 -5.40 -0.94 -4.26
CA VAL A 103 -4.41 -0.90 -3.18
C VAL A 103 -3.21 -0.12 -3.65
N GLU A 104 -2.66 0.72 -2.80
CA GLU A 104 -1.35 1.34 -3.03
C GLU A 104 -0.35 0.83 -1.99
N LEU A 105 0.80 0.38 -2.46
CA LEU A 105 1.93 0.01 -1.62
C LEU A 105 3.00 1.09 -1.73
N CYS A 106 3.41 1.61 -0.58
CA CYS A 106 4.39 2.69 -0.47
C CYS A 106 5.62 2.23 0.31
N PHE A 107 6.81 2.49 -0.23
CA PHE A 107 8.09 2.18 0.40
C PHE A 107 9.01 3.40 0.32
N ASP A 108 9.57 3.81 1.46
CA ASP A 108 10.59 4.84 1.55
C ASP A 108 11.90 4.21 2.05
N PRO A 109 12.86 3.97 1.15
CA PRO A 109 14.12 3.33 1.53
C PRO A 109 15.01 4.20 2.40
N GLN A 110 14.75 5.52 2.48
CA GLN A 110 15.58 6.50 3.19
C GLN A 110 15.04 6.85 4.59
N ILE A 111 13.82 6.45 4.91
CA ILE A 111 13.11 6.77 6.15
C ILE A 111 12.89 8.27 6.36
N GLY A 112 11.68 8.72 6.06
CA GLY A 112 11.27 10.12 6.26
C GLY A 112 11.77 11.04 5.15
N ALA A 113 11.77 10.54 3.92
CA ALA A 113 11.99 11.38 2.74
C ALA A 113 11.01 12.56 2.76
N GLU A 114 11.48 13.73 2.36
CA GLU A 114 10.66 14.95 2.34
C GLU A 114 9.63 14.93 1.20
N HIS A 115 9.83 14.08 0.19
CA HIS A 115 8.95 13.94 -0.96
C HIS A 115 9.04 12.51 -1.55
N THR A 116 8.08 12.13 -2.37
CA THR A 116 7.92 10.78 -2.92
C THR A 116 8.88 10.43 -4.07
N LEU A 117 9.63 11.38 -4.63
CA LEU A 117 10.52 11.14 -5.78
C LEU A 117 11.59 10.07 -5.54
N GLY A 118 12.04 9.89 -4.29
CA GLY A 118 12.98 8.83 -3.88
C GLY A 118 12.30 7.54 -3.39
N CYS A 119 10.97 7.48 -3.42
CA CYS A 119 10.18 6.38 -2.91
C CYS A 119 9.72 5.43 -4.03
N TYR A 120 9.40 4.20 -3.64
CA TYR A 120 8.68 3.27 -4.49
C TYR A 120 7.20 3.33 -4.12
N LYS A 121 6.34 3.63 -5.09
CA LYS A 121 4.88 3.61 -4.94
C LYS A 121 4.28 2.84 -6.10
N VAL A 122 3.39 1.92 -5.81
CA VAL A 122 2.68 1.15 -6.82
C VAL A 122 1.20 1.06 -6.48
N GLY A 123 0.35 1.54 -7.40
CA GLY A 123 -1.08 1.38 -7.36
C GLY A 123 -1.50 0.10 -8.09
N ILE A 124 -2.33 -0.71 -7.45
CA ILE A 124 -2.71 -2.04 -7.91
C ILE A 124 -4.22 -2.13 -7.97
N PHE A 125 -4.79 -2.22 -9.18
CA PHE A 125 -6.17 -2.60 -9.36
C PHE A 125 -6.31 -4.12 -9.20
N PRO A 126 -7.21 -4.62 -8.33
CA PRO A 126 -7.41 -6.06 -8.18
C PRO A 126 -7.89 -6.68 -9.48
N PHE A 127 -8.74 -5.97 -10.23
CA PHE A 127 -9.29 -6.43 -11.49
C PHE A 127 -9.46 -5.27 -12.47
N ASP A 128 -9.01 -5.44 -13.71
CA ASP A 128 -9.41 -4.61 -14.83
C ASP A 128 -10.77 -5.09 -15.39
N THR A 129 -11.28 -4.44 -16.44
CA THR A 129 -12.52 -4.84 -17.11
C THR A 129 -12.45 -6.25 -17.76
N ALA A 130 -11.26 -6.84 -17.88
CA ALA A 130 -11.02 -8.21 -18.32
C ALA A 130 -10.80 -9.18 -17.12
N GLY A 131 -10.98 -8.72 -15.88
CA GLY A 131 -10.85 -9.53 -14.65
C GLY A 131 -9.41 -9.86 -14.27
N ARG A 132 -8.42 -9.08 -14.73
CA ARG A 132 -6.99 -9.32 -14.45
C ARG A 132 -6.43 -8.24 -13.52
N VAL A 133 -5.49 -8.63 -12.67
CA VAL A 133 -4.72 -7.65 -11.88
C VAL A 133 -3.93 -6.73 -12.80
N ARG A 134 -3.94 -5.43 -12.47
CA ARG A 134 -3.15 -4.41 -13.15
C ARG A 134 -2.45 -3.53 -12.13
N ALA A 135 -1.28 -3.05 -12.49
CA ALA A 135 -0.54 -2.14 -11.66
C ALA A 135 0.29 -1.17 -12.48
N ALA A 136 0.47 0.01 -11.93
CA ALA A 136 1.41 1.01 -12.46
C ALA A 136 2.14 1.69 -11.31
N ARG A 137 3.36 2.14 -11.58
CA ARG A 137 4.09 3.05 -10.69
C ARG A 137 3.32 4.36 -10.58
N ASP A 138 3.31 4.92 -9.39
CA ASP A 138 2.69 6.22 -9.19
C ASP A 138 3.52 7.31 -9.88
N ALA A 139 2.84 8.24 -10.54
CA ALA A 139 3.47 9.29 -11.32
C ALA A 139 4.28 10.29 -10.48
N ASP A 140 3.97 10.42 -9.19
CA ASP A 140 4.69 11.30 -8.27
C ASP A 140 5.94 10.64 -7.63
N ALA A 141 6.17 9.36 -7.93
CA ALA A 141 7.35 8.63 -7.47
C ALA A 141 8.20 8.19 -8.66
N ASN A 142 7.87 7.07 -9.27
CA ASN A 142 8.55 6.54 -10.44
C ASN A 142 7.52 6.19 -11.52
N PRO A 143 7.25 7.09 -12.49
CA PRO A 143 6.18 6.91 -13.45
C PRO A 143 6.45 5.71 -14.39
N GLY A 144 5.37 5.09 -14.85
CA GLY A 144 5.43 3.96 -15.77
C GLY A 144 4.65 2.75 -15.29
N ASP A 145 4.55 1.76 -16.14
CA ASP A 145 4.00 0.44 -15.82
C ASP A 145 4.97 -0.33 -14.91
N VAL A 146 4.45 -1.20 -14.03
CA VAL A 146 5.29 -2.04 -13.18
C VAL A 146 6.16 -2.97 -14.01
N GLY A 147 5.61 -3.56 -15.08
CA GLY A 147 6.35 -4.42 -15.99
C GLY A 147 7.52 -3.73 -16.69
N GLU A 148 7.40 -2.42 -16.95
CA GLU A 148 8.45 -1.60 -17.57
C GLU A 148 9.50 -1.11 -16.56
N THR A 149 9.05 -0.74 -15.34
CA THR A 149 9.89 -0.08 -14.33
C THR A 149 10.37 -1.01 -13.23
N ALA A 150 9.73 -2.17 -13.06
CA ALA A 150 10.04 -3.18 -12.05
C ALA A 150 9.82 -4.61 -12.60
N PRO A 151 10.60 -5.05 -13.59
CA PRO A 151 10.35 -6.31 -14.32
C PRO A 151 10.40 -7.56 -13.43
N GLY A 152 11.06 -7.50 -12.27
CA GLY A 152 11.08 -8.59 -11.29
C GLY A 152 9.85 -8.65 -10.38
N THR A 153 8.95 -7.66 -10.44
CA THR A 153 7.74 -7.63 -9.61
C THR A 153 6.70 -8.61 -10.13
N GLN A 154 6.15 -9.41 -9.22
CA GLN A 154 5.06 -10.36 -9.50
C GLN A 154 3.82 -9.96 -8.72
N LEU A 155 2.66 -10.01 -9.37
CA LEU A 155 1.36 -9.65 -8.80
C LEU A 155 0.34 -10.72 -9.11
N VAL A 156 -0.49 -11.05 -8.12
CA VAL A 156 -1.68 -11.87 -8.30
C VAL A 156 -2.84 -11.28 -7.51
N SER A 157 -4.06 -11.51 -7.99
CA SER A 157 -5.28 -11.13 -7.28
C SER A 157 -6.35 -12.20 -7.43
N TRP A 158 -7.29 -12.21 -6.50
CA TRP A 158 -8.47 -13.08 -6.59
C TRP A 158 -9.62 -12.49 -5.79
N LYS A 159 -10.86 -12.85 -6.16
CA LYS A 159 -12.05 -12.53 -5.37
C LYS A 159 -12.11 -13.40 -4.12
N THR A 160 -12.51 -12.81 -3.02
CA THR A 160 -12.87 -13.50 -1.77
C THR A 160 -14.41 -13.52 -1.62
N ALA A 161 -14.91 -14.09 -0.55
CA ALA A 161 -16.34 -14.11 -0.27
C ALA A 161 -16.90 -12.71 0.05
N ASP A 162 -16.04 -11.81 0.54
CA ASP A 162 -16.39 -10.50 1.06
C ASP A 162 -15.52 -9.36 0.49
N GLY A 163 -14.96 -9.55 -0.72
CA GLY A 163 -14.12 -8.54 -1.37
C GLY A 163 -13.05 -9.15 -2.27
N TYR A 164 -11.79 -8.83 -2.02
CA TYR A 164 -10.67 -9.32 -2.82
C TYR A 164 -9.37 -9.45 -2.04
N ALA A 165 -8.40 -10.14 -2.62
CA ALA A 165 -7.05 -10.20 -2.11
C ALA A 165 -6.03 -9.96 -3.23
N ILE A 166 -4.90 -9.39 -2.85
CA ILE A 166 -3.74 -9.11 -3.72
C ILE A 166 -2.50 -9.65 -3.04
N ARG A 167 -1.60 -10.27 -3.81
CA ARG A 167 -0.22 -10.54 -3.40
C ARG A 167 0.75 -9.86 -4.33
N ALA A 168 1.79 -9.30 -3.75
CA ALA A 168 2.91 -8.69 -4.45
C ALA A 168 4.22 -9.33 -3.96
N ARG A 169 5.10 -9.70 -4.90
CA ARG A 169 6.51 -10.00 -4.66
C ARG A 169 7.32 -8.94 -5.36
N ILE A 170 8.09 -8.17 -4.61
CA ILE A 170 8.79 -6.99 -5.11
C ILE A 170 10.28 -7.13 -4.76
N PRO A 171 11.19 -7.15 -5.74
CA PRO A 171 12.62 -7.17 -5.48
C PRO A 171 13.08 -5.96 -4.66
N PHE A 172 13.98 -6.16 -3.72
CA PHE A 172 14.58 -5.06 -2.95
C PHE A 172 15.23 -4.00 -3.84
N THR A 173 15.82 -4.42 -4.95
CA THR A 173 16.43 -3.51 -5.93
C THR A 173 15.44 -2.53 -6.55
N GLU A 174 14.19 -2.95 -6.75
CA GLU A 174 13.13 -2.11 -7.31
C GLU A 174 12.64 -1.07 -6.31
N ILE A 175 12.64 -1.42 -5.03
CA ILE A 175 12.29 -0.51 -3.94
C ILE A 175 13.44 0.46 -3.63
N GLY A 176 14.67 0.13 -4.04
CA GLY A 176 15.87 0.84 -3.62
C GLY A 176 16.41 0.42 -2.26
N LEU A 177 15.89 -0.67 -1.70
CA LEU A 177 16.38 -1.23 -0.45
C LEU A 177 17.67 -2.01 -0.66
N ARG A 178 18.65 -1.75 0.21
CA ARG A 178 19.92 -2.48 0.26
C ARG A 178 20.18 -2.93 1.70
N PRO A 179 19.46 -3.96 2.18
CA PRO A 179 19.56 -4.37 3.57
C PRO A 179 20.99 -4.74 3.94
N THR A 180 21.52 -4.09 4.95
CA THR A 180 22.79 -4.42 5.61
C THR A 180 22.52 -4.93 7.02
N LYS A 181 23.57 -5.23 7.80
CA LYS A 181 23.40 -5.58 9.22
C LYS A 181 22.80 -4.41 10.02
N ASP A 182 23.11 -3.18 9.64
CA ASP A 182 22.84 -1.97 10.41
C ASP A 182 21.63 -1.19 9.81
N GLU A 183 21.39 -1.31 8.50
CA GLU A 183 20.32 -0.63 7.78
C GLU A 183 19.24 -1.63 7.35
N ARG A 184 18.24 -1.82 8.21
CA ARG A 184 17.14 -2.76 8.00
C ARG A 184 15.77 -2.11 8.09
N GLN A 185 15.73 -0.80 8.24
CA GLN A 185 14.49 -0.05 8.37
C GLN A 185 14.14 0.66 7.08
N PHE A 186 12.85 0.82 6.84
CA PHE A 186 12.30 1.60 5.74
C PHE A 186 10.93 2.17 6.12
N GLY A 187 10.52 3.25 5.49
CA GLY A 187 9.16 3.76 5.58
C GLY A 187 8.23 2.84 4.78
N PHE A 188 7.04 2.56 5.32
CA PHE A 188 6.08 1.67 4.69
C PHE A 188 4.64 2.11 4.94
N ASN A 189 3.79 2.04 3.94
CA ASN A 189 2.36 2.20 4.11
C ASN A 189 1.58 1.34 3.11
N VAL A 190 0.36 0.99 3.49
CA VAL A 190 -0.64 0.35 2.64
C VAL A 190 -1.87 1.24 2.67
N LEU A 191 -2.33 1.65 1.48
CA LEU A 191 -3.54 2.45 1.32
C LEU A 191 -4.59 1.63 0.56
N LEU A 192 -5.84 1.80 0.96
CA LEU A 192 -7.01 1.25 0.28
C LEU A 192 -7.79 2.41 -0.32
N TYR A 193 -8.21 2.24 -1.55
CA TYR A 193 -9.09 3.16 -2.29
C TYR A 193 -10.37 2.41 -2.61
N ASP A 194 -11.49 3.06 -2.39
CA ASP A 194 -12.79 2.46 -2.40
C ASP A 194 -13.81 3.33 -3.14
N GLY A 195 -14.67 2.68 -3.94
CA GLY A 195 -15.70 3.35 -4.72
C GLY A 195 -16.83 2.43 -5.14
N ASP A 196 -18.08 2.77 -4.75
CA ASP A 196 -19.27 1.91 -4.80
C ASP A 196 -20.19 2.13 -6.01
N LYS A 197 -19.72 2.77 -7.06
CA LYS A 197 -20.59 3.05 -8.21
C LYS A 197 -20.72 1.83 -9.13
N ALA A 198 -21.79 1.06 -8.98
CA ALA A 198 -22.04 -0.19 -9.72
C ALA A 198 -22.11 -0.02 -11.23
N ASP A 199 -22.62 1.11 -11.70
CA ASP A 199 -22.80 1.48 -13.11
C ASP A 199 -21.72 2.44 -13.60
N ALA A 200 -20.52 2.35 -13.01
CA ALA A 200 -19.38 3.18 -13.37
C ALA A 200 -19.02 3.02 -14.85
N ALA A 201 -18.90 4.13 -15.54
CA ALA A 201 -18.36 4.13 -16.89
C ALA A 201 -16.87 3.69 -16.88
N LYS A 202 -16.41 3.15 -17.99
CA LYS A 202 -15.01 2.77 -18.15
C LYS A 202 -14.08 3.97 -17.90
N GLY A 203 -13.10 3.79 -17.02
CA GLY A 203 -12.15 4.83 -16.64
C GLY A 203 -12.72 5.96 -15.77
N GLU A 204 -13.98 5.91 -15.38
CA GLU A 204 -14.58 6.89 -14.50
C GLU A 204 -13.89 6.91 -13.14
N ASN A 205 -13.70 8.10 -12.58
CA ASN A 205 -13.24 8.26 -11.20
C ASN A 205 -14.44 8.11 -10.26
N ILE A 206 -14.48 6.99 -9.56
CA ILE A 206 -15.54 6.64 -8.61
C ILE A 206 -15.05 6.68 -7.16
N ASN A 207 -13.84 7.14 -6.92
CA ASN A 207 -13.26 7.16 -5.58
C ASN A 207 -14.16 7.90 -4.58
N ARG A 208 -14.50 7.23 -3.51
CA ARG A 208 -15.37 7.71 -2.44
C ARG A 208 -14.62 7.85 -1.13
N SER A 209 -13.82 6.86 -0.79
CA SER A 209 -13.11 6.83 0.48
C SER A 209 -11.69 6.30 0.33
N ARG A 210 -10.84 6.66 1.31
CA ARG A 210 -9.43 6.26 1.38
C ARG A 210 -9.03 5.94 2.81
N LEU A 211 -8.50 4.75 2.99
CA LEU A 211 -7.94 4.28 4.25
C LEU A 211 -6.44 4.11 4.12
N ALA A 212 -5.72 4.16 5.22
CA ALA A 212 -4.30 3.85 5.24
C ALA A 212 -3.89 3.24 6.57
N TRP A 213 -2.89 2.37 6.57
CA TRP A 213 -2.34 1.79 7.79
C TRP A 213 -1.75 2.88 8.72
N SER A 214 -1.07 3.88 8.16
CA SER A 214 -0.69 5.11 8.86
C SER A 214 -1.55 6.26 8.30
N PRO A 215 -2.71 6.58 8.93
CA PRO A 215 -3.70 7.48 8.36
C PRO A 215 -3.42 8.93 8.72
N ARG A 216 -3.00 9.73 7.75
CA ARG A 216 -2.94 11.20 7.87
C ARG A 216 -3.44 11.83 6.59
N SER A 217 -4.01 13.01 6.69
CA SER A 217 -4.47 13.75 5.51
C SER A 217 -3.32 13.98 4.53
N GLY A 218 -3.48 13.52 3.29
CA GLY A 218 -2.47 13.60 2.25
C GLY A 218 -1.31 12.61 2.39
N VAL A 219 -1.46 11.55 3.19
CA VAL A 219 -0.40 10.58 3.52
C VAL A 219 0.21 9.91 2.28
N GLN A 220 -0.53 9.78 1.18
CA GLN A 220 0.00 9.21 -0.07
C GLN A 220 1.20 9.99 -0.63
N GLY A 221 1.30 11.29 -0.34
CA GLY A 221 2.39 12.17 -0.80
C GLY A 221 3.36 12.58 0.32
N ARG A 222 3.28 11.98 1.50
CA ARG A 222 4.01 12.38 2.71
C ARG A 222 4.76 11.21 3.35
N PRO A 223 5.92 10.83 2.81
CA PRO A 223 6.70 9.68 3.31
C PRO A 223 7.06 9.79 4.80
N GLU A 224 7.21 11.01 5.34
CA GLU A 224 7.47 11.24 6.75
C GLU A 224 6.34 10.76 7.68
N ASP A 225 5.12 10.64 7.17
CA ASP A 225 3.94 10.16 7.89
C ASP A 225 3.70 8.64 7.70
N TRP A 226 4.50 7.93 6.89
CA TRP A 226 4.37 6.49 6.72
C TRP A 226 4.87 5.75 7.96
N GLY A 227 4.34 4.54 8.18
CA GLY A 227 4.82 3.65 9.23
C GLY A 227 6.29 3.30 9.06
N ARG A 228 6.87 2.65 10.07
CA ARG A 228 8.26 2.16 10.02
C ARG A 228 8.27 0.65 10.01
N ALA A 229 8.91 0.06 9.03
CA ALA A 229 9.11 -1.36 8.90
C ALA A 229 10.57 -1.72 9.18
N THR A 230 10.81 -2.84 9.86
CA THR A 230 12.14 -3.34 10.20
C THR A 230 12.25 -4.79 9.71
N LEU A 231 13.25 -5.11 8.90
CA LEU A 231 13.57 -6.48 8.47
C LEU A 231 14.24 -7.25 9.63
N GLU A 232 13.73 -8.44 9.94
CA GLU A 232 14.28 -9.31 10.98
C GLU A 232 15.09 -10.50 10.43
#